data_02b468a84509898ce3a0db17a66d95d6
#
_entry.id   02b468a84509898ce3a0db17a66d95d6
#
_cell.length_a   1.000
_cell.length_b   1.000
_cell.length_c   1.000
_cell.angle_alpha   90.00
_cell.angle_beta   90.00
_cell.angle_gamma   90.00
#
_symmetry.space_group_name_H-M   'P 1'
#
loop_
_entity.id
_entity.type
_entity.pdbx_description
1 polymer ?
#
loop_
_entity_poly.entity_id
_entity_poly.type
_entity_poly.pdbx_seq_one_letter_code
_entity_poly.pdbx_strand_id
1 'polypeptide(L)'
;MFKEFRTLDWAGVSVPLGGQKAHLEEELGITFRAFGAGWRYDWQSDGMLSRVVRPDSKEVSFAYDALGRRTEKTYEGVATHFVWDGNVPLHEWQEVSSDAEKTNITTWLFEQNTFIPAAKLAANGESFSIVSDYLGTPLQAFDNNGNKVWEQELDIFGRKRTGNNNSSFIPFKYQGQYEDIETGLYYNRFRYYDSCTGNYISQDPIGLSGGDNLYSYVQNPTICIDTFGLSGQRWMGKTKKDGTPYKKPGPKPKGTGEHNAKIEEIINREASKPGITHIGGGSKTEITINTPNGSKPYRRMDASFQRADDSIYHINVGRTLNDDKTGIKRERLALEEALDDGHDVSFEGYGRDSDFRKKQKLDTH
;
A
#
# COMPACT_ATOMS: atom_id res chain seq x y z
N MET A 1 0.16 -13.52 -31.22
CA MET A 1 1.41 -14.05 -30.66
C MET A 1 1.22 -14.11 -29.16
N PHE A 2 0.82 -15.29 -28.64
CA PHE A 2 0.59 -15.47 -27.20
C PHE A 2 1.97 -15.47 -26.54
N LYS A 3 2.26 -14.40 -25.78
CA LYS A 3 3.39 -14.39 -24.87
C LYS A 3 3.19 -15.53 -23.86
N GLU A 4 4.23 -16.33 -23.70
CA GLU A 4 4.34 -17.40 -22.71
C GLU A 4 3.67 -16.99 -21.40
N PHE A 5 2.67 -17.77 -21.01
CA PHE A 5 2.14 -17.68 -19.66
C PHE A 5 3.30 -18.02 -18.74
N ARG A 6 3.73 -17.07 -17.92
CA ARG A 6 4.52 -17.40 -16.74
C ARG A 6 3.65 -18.35 -15.96
N THR A 7 4.05 -19.60 -15.86
CA THR A 7 3.42 -20.53 -14.92
C THR A 7 3.70 -19.95 -13.54
N LEU A 8 2.76 -19.14 -13.04
CA LEU A 8 2.67 -18.90 -11.64
C LEU A 8 2.45 -20.28 -11.02
N ASP A 9 3.48 -20.80 -10.35
CA ASP A 9 3.25 -21.79 -9.34
C ASP A 9 2.29 -21.12 -8.34
N TRP A 10 1.03 -21.47 -8.45
CA TRP A 10 0.00 -21.00 -7.55
C TRP A 10 0.47 -21.34 -6.13
N ALA A 11 0.92 -20.34 -5.40
CA ALA A 11 1.28 -20.42 -4.00
C ALA A 11 2.56 -21.20 -3.64
N GLY A 12 3.59 -21.27 -4.49
CA GLY A 12 4.80 -22.01 -4.12
C GLY A 12 4.56 -23.51 -3.86
N VAL A 13 3.38 -23.97 -4.16
CA VAL A 13 3.05 -25.40 -4.19
C VAL A 13 3.33 -25.85 -5.61
N SER A 14 4.41 -26.61 -5.79
CA SER A 14 4.51 -27.46 -6.97
C SER A 14 3.32 -28.42 -6.90
N VAL A 15 2.23 -28.05 -7.56
CA VAL A 15 1.13 -28.98 -7.76
C VAL A 15 1.73 -30.13 -8.54
N PRO A 16 1.73 -31.36 -8.00
CA PRO A 16 2.09 -32.51 -8.79
C PRO A 16 0.98 -32.65 -9.83
N LEU A 17 1.16 -32.00 -10.96
CA LEU A 17 0.19 -31.94 -12.06
C LEU A 17 -0.09 -33.30 -12.70
N GLY A 18 0.54 -34.37 -12.26
CA GLY A 18 0.39 -35.68 -12.85
C GLY A 18 -1.07 -36.16 -12.97
N GLY A 19 -1.84 -36.09 -11.88
CA GLY A 19 -3.22 -36.59 -11.87
C GLY A 19 -4.23 -35.53 -12.37
N GLN A 20 -4.10 -34.29 -11.96
CA GLN A 20 -5.02 -33.24 -12.35
C GLN A 20 -4.84 -32.79 -13.81
N LYS A 21 -3.61 -32.83 -14.34
CA LYS A 21 -3.35 -32.53 -15.72
C LYS A 21 -4.07 -33.52 -16.66
N ALA A 22 -3.97 -34.82 -16.39
CA ALA A 22 -4.61 -35.86 -17.18
C ALA A 22 -6.15 -35.71 -17.16
N HIS A 23 -6.72 -35.39 -15.98
CA HIS A 23 -8.15 -35.18 -15.84
C HIS A 23 -8.66 -33.94 -16.59
N LEU A 24 -7.93 -32.80 -16.53
CA LEU A 24 -8.28 -31.61 -17.30
C LEU A 24 -8.08 -31.79 -18.82
N GLU A 25 -7.08 -32.54 -19.25
CA GLU A 25 -6.87 -32.85 -20.66
C GLU A 25 -8.02 -33.72 -21.18
N GLU A 26 -8.51 -34.67 -20.40
CA GLU A 26 -9.63 -35.55 -20.75
C GLU A 26 -10.98 -34.81 -20.74
N GLU A 27 -11.28 -34.03 -19.72
CA GLU A 27 -12.58 -33.31 -19.61
C GLU A 27 -12.70 -32.13 -20.58
N LEU A 28 -11.63 -31.37 -20.80
CA LEU A 28 -11.67 -30.13 -21.59
C LEU A 28 -11.18 -30.31 -23.02
N GLY A 29 -10.65 -31.47 -23.38
CA GLY A 29 -10.05 -31.72 -24.69
C GLY A 29 -8.83 -30.83 -24.96
N ILE A 30 -8.16 -30.33 -23.94
CA ILE A 30 -7.03 -29.42 -24.05
C ILE A 30 -5.75 -30.21 -23.81
N THR A 31 -4.87 -30.27 -24.81
CA THR A 31 -3.54 -30.84 -24.62
C THR A 31 -2.60 -29.79 -24.04
N PHE A 32 -2.24 -29.94 -22.77
CA PHE A 32 -1.17 -29.12 -22.17
C PHE A 32 0.18 -29.61 -22.75
N ARG A 33 0.70 -28.92 -23.73
CA ARG A 33 2.09 -29.12 -24.15
C ARG A 33 2.99 -28.73 -22.99
N ALA A 34 3.94 -29.58 -22.64
CA ALA A 34 5.06 -29.18 -21.80
C ALA A 34 5.83 -28.12 -22.59
N PHE A 35 5.51 -26.86 -22.36
CA PHE A 35 6.34 -25.74 -22.76
C PHE A 35 7.64 -25.86 -21.98
N GLY A 36 8.77 -25.53 -22.62
CA GLY A 36 10.10 -25.60 -22.03
C GLY A 36 10.20 -24.98 -20.63
N ALA A 37 11.32 -25.13 -19.98
CA ALA A 37 11.55 -24.71 -18.60
C ALA A 37 10.88 -23.36 -18.32
N GLY A 38 9.87 -23.38 -17.44
CA GLY A 38 9.18 -22.17 -17.01
C GLY A 38 10.02 -21.35 -16.03
N TRP A 39 9.51 -20.23 -15.57
CA TRP A 39 10.08 -19.48 -14.47
C TRP A 39 9.91 -20.27 -13.17
N ARG A 40 10.97 -20.39 -12.34
CA ARG A 40 10.91 -20.97 -11.01
C ARG A 40 11.37 -19.95 -9.98
N TYR A 41 10.66 -19.87 -8.88
CA TYR A 41 10.91 -18.95 -7.78
C TYR A 41 11.22 -19.74 -6.51
N ASP A 42 12.37 -19.50 -5.91
CA ASP A 42 12.78 -20.10 -4.65
C ASP A 42 12.73 -19.04 -3.56
N TRP A 43 12.19 -19.40 -2.39
CA TRP A 43 11.91 -18.48 -1.29
C TRP A 43 12.73 -18.83 -0.06
N GLN A 44 13.11 -17.82 0.74
CA GLN A 44 13.66 -17.99 2.07
C GLN A 44 12.55 -18.35 3.05
N SER A 45 12.94 -18.84 4.25
CA SER A 45 11.99 -19.22 5.32
C SER A 45 11.18 -18.03 5.87
N ASP A 46 11.68 -16.82 5.70
CA ASP A 46 11.00 -15.56 6.05
C ASP A 46 10.06 -15.03 4.96
N GLY A 47 9.93 -15.74 3.84
CA GLY A 47 9.09 -15.38 2.72
C GLY A 47 9.72 -14.43 1.71
N MET A 48 10.99 -14.07 1.85
CA MET A 48 11.70 -13.26 0.86
C MET A 48 12.14 -14.12 -0.33
N LEU A 49 12.12 -13.55 -1.54
CA LEU A 49 12.55 -14.24 -2.77
C LEU A 49 14.07 -14.42 -2.75
N SER A 50 14.55 -15.66 -2.74
CA SER A 50 15.99 -15.94 -2.71
C SER A 50 16.59 -16.09 -4.09
N ARG A 51 15.83 -16.67 -5.05
CA ARG A 51 16.32 -16.98 -6.36
C ARG A 51 15.19 -17.06 -7.39
N VAL A 52 15.51 -16.65 -8.61
CA VAL A 52 14.67 -16.84 -9.79
C VAL A 52 15.46 -17.65 -10.80
N VAL A 53 14.92 -18.78 -11.26
CA VAL A 53 15.46 -19.53 -12.40
C VAL A 53 14.62 -19.20 -13.62
N ARG A 54 15.27 -18.70 -14.64
CA ARG A 54 14.68 -18.27 -15.90
C ARG A 54 14.41 -19.47 -16.83
N PRO A 55 13.55 -19.32 -17.84
CA PRO A 55 13.32 -20.36 -18.85
C PRO A 55 14.58 -20.80 -19.61
N ASP A 56 15.59 -19.93 -19.71
CA ASP A 56 16.90 -20.23 -20.30
C ASP A 56 17.87 -20.89 -19.31
N SER A 57 17.39 -21.32 -18.15
CA SER A 57 18.13 -21.94 -17.05
C SER A 57 19.15 -21.02 -16.36
N LYS A 58 19.19 -19.73 -16.70
CA LYS A 58 20.00 -18.76 -15.96
C LYS A 58 19.34 -18.39 -14.64
N GLU A 59 20.16 -18.08 -13.66
CA GLU A 59 19.71 -17.82 -12.30
C GLU A 59 19.98 -16.36 -11.90
N VAL A 60 19.01 -15.77 -11.19
CA VAL A 60 19.16 -14.50 -10.52
C VAL A 60 18.99 -14.74 -9.02
N SER A 61 19.96 -14.40 -8.18
CA SER A 61 19.89 -14.57 -6.74
C SER A 61 19.84 -13.24 -6.02
N PHE A 62 19.29 -13.24 -4.81
CA PHE A 62 19.06 -12.04 -4.02
C PHE A 62 19.49 -12.26 -2.56
N ALA A 63 20.11 -11.22 -1.97
CA ALA A 63 20.40 -11.17 -0.55
C ALA A 63 19.75 -9.94 0.10
N TYR A 64 19.44 -10.05 1.39
CA TYR A 64 18.71 -9.03 2.15
C TYR A 64 19.37 -8.80 3.52
N ASP A 65 19.20 -7.62 4.06
CA ASP A 65 19.56 -7.33 5.45
C ASP A 65 18.44 -7.77 6.42
N ALA A 66 18.73 -7.64 7.72
CA ALA A 66 17.77 -8.01 8.78
C ALA A 66 16.47 -7.19 8.79
N LEU A 67 16.42 -6.08 8.05
CA LEU A 67 15.22 -5.27 7.86
C LEU A 67 14.47 -5.64 6.59
N GLY A 68 14.90 -6.66 5.83
CA GLY A 68 14.32 -7.09 4.56
C GLY A 68 14.64 -6.14 3.39
N ARG A 69 15.69 -5.28 3.49
CA ARG A 69 16.16 -4.47 2.37
C ARG A 69 17.14 -5.30 1.53
N ARG A 70 16.94 -5.30 0.22
CA ARG A 70 17.83 -6.03 -0.69
C ARG A 70 19.21 -5.38 -0.68
N THR A 71 20.22 -6.16 -0.31
CA THR A 71 21.63 -5.73 -0.27
C THR A 71 22.39 -6.13 -1.53
N GLU A 72 21.94 -7.20 -2.20
CA GLU A 72 22.61 -7.73 -3.37
C GLU A 72 21.63 -8.39 -4.35
N LYS A 73 21.94 -8.26 -5.63
CA LYS A 73 21.35 -9.04 -6.73
C LYS A 73 22.50 -9.58 -7.58
N THR A 74 22.57 -10.90 -7.80
CA THR A 74 23.60 -11.52 -8.62
C THR A 74 22.99 -12.17 -9.85
N TYR A 75 23.55 -11.89 -11.03
CA TYR A 75 23.19 -12.47 -12.30
C TYR A 75 24.44 -12.68 -13.18
N GLU A 76 24.64 -13.89 -13.72
CA GLU A 76 25.76 -14.27 -14.60
C GLU A 76 27.13 -13.83 -14.05
N GLY A 77 27.35 -13.97 -12.74
CA GLY A 77 28.62 -13.62 -12.09
C GLY A 77 28.81 -12.12 -11.82
N VAL A 78 27.83 -11.29 -12.13
CA VAL A 78 27.83 -9.86 -11.79
C VAL A 78 26.93 -9.65 -10.58
N ALA A 79 27.51 -9.15 -9.48
CA ALA A 79 26.78 -8.75 -8.29
C ALA A 79 26.46 -7.24 -8.32
N THR A 80 25.18 -6.90 -8.23
CA THR A 80 24.73 -5.51 -8.00
C THR A 80 24.46 -5.32 -6.51
N HIS A 81 25.19 -4.43 -5.88
CA HIS A 81 25.08 -4.13 -4.45
C HIS A 81 24.27 -2.87 -4.21
N PHE A 82 23.57 -2.83 -3.08
CA PHE A 82 22.73 -1.71 -2.67
C PHE A 82 23.06 -1.25 -1.25
N VAL A 83 23.18 0.06 -1.07
CA VAL A 83 23.23 0.73 0.24
C VAL A 83 21.99 1.62 0.36
N TRP A 84 21.37 1.60 1.52
CA TRP A 84 20.09 2.22 1.77
C TRP A 84 20.19 3.43 2.71
N ASP A 85 19.44 4.49 2.38
CA ASP A 85 19.10 5.55 3.32
C ASP A 85 17.64 5.35 3.78
N GLY A 86 17.50 4.85 5.01
CA GLY A 86 16.18 4.45 5.51
C GLY A 86 15.54 3.37 4.62
N ASN A 87 14.54 3.75 3.84
CA ASN A 87 13.76 2.83 3.00
C ASN A 87 13.96 3.06 1.48
N VAL A 88 14.86 3.93 1.09
CA VAL A 88 15.19 4.20 -0.32
C VAL A 88 16.63 3.80 -0.61
N PRO A 89 16.95 3.27 -1.81
CA PRO A 89 18.33 2.97 -2.19
C PRO A 89 19.11 4.28 -2.35
N LEU A 90 20.25 4.38 -1.67
CA LEU A 90 21.14 5.54 -1.77
C LEU A 90 22.24 5.31 -2.80
N HIS A 91 22.94 4.18 -2.69
CA HIS A 91 24.03 3.83 -3.61
C HIS A 91 23.81 2.45 -4.21
N GLU A 92 24.19 2.31 -5.47
CA GLU A 92 24.31 1.02 -6.13
C GLU A 92 25.57 0.95 -6.97
N TRP A 93 26.18 -0.23 -7.07
CA TRP A 93 27.32 -0.49 -7.94
C TRP A 93 27.33 -1.95 -8.37
N GLN A 94 28.05 -2.24 -9.44
CA GLN A 94 28.24 -3.59 -9.93
C GLN A 94 29.66 -4.07 -9.65
N GLU A 95 29.78 -5.35 -9.31
CA GLU A 95 31.04 -6.04 -9.06
C GLU A 95 31.06 -7.35 -9.85
N VAL A 96 32.14 -7.56 -10.59
CA VAL A 96 32.29 -8.77 -11.47
C VAL A 96 33.16 -9.83 -10.77
N SER A 97 33.94 -9.44 -9.75
CA SER A 97 34.74 -10.36 -8.93
C SER A 97 34.97 -9.71 -7.57
N SER A 98 35.21 -10.54 -6.55
CA SER A 98 35.42 -10.09 -5.15
C SER A 98 36.61 -9.15 -4.96
N ASP A 99 37.53 -9.07 -5.94
CA ASP A 99 38.75 -8.28 -5.87
C ASP A 99 38.69 -6.99 -6.70
N ALA A 100 37.52 -6.69 -7.30
CA ALA A 100 37.35 -5.46 -8.06
C ALA A 100 37.17 -4.25 -7.12
N GLU A 101 37.89 -3.16 -7.38
CA GLU A 101 37.58 -1.88 -6.74
C GLU A 101 36.15 -1.48 -7.05
N LYS A 102 35.46 -0.88 -6.09
CA LYS A 102 34.11 -0.34 -6.25
C LYS A 102 34.13 0.82 -7.25
N THR A 103 34.10 0.46 -8.52
CA THR A 103 34.01 1.41 -9.62
C THR A 103 32.55 1.58 -10.04
N ASN A 104 32.20 2.73 -10.57
CA ASN A 104 30.86 3.01 -11.11
C ASN A 104 29.73 3.06 -10.07
N ILE A 105 29.98 3.66 -8.90
CA ILE A 105 28.94 3.91 -7.91
C ILE A 105 27.93 4.92 -8.47
N THR A 106 26.69 4.51 -8.57
CA THR A 106 25.54 5.41 -8.82
C THR A 106 24.95 5.81 -7.48
N THR A 107 24.68 7.11 -7.30
CA THR A 107 23.98 7.65 -6.13
C THR A 107 22.61 8.16 -6.55
N TRP A 108 21.58 7.74 -5.83
CA TRP A 108 20.20 8.16 -6.02
C TRP A 108 19.81 9.16 -4.94
N LEU A 109 19.23 10.27 -5.34
CA LEU A 109 18.64 11.25 -4.43
C LEU A 109 17.12 11.19 -4.56
N PHE A 110 16.44 11.18 -3.42
CA PHE A 110 14.98 11.15 -3.36
C PHE A 110 14.46 12.43 -2.72
N GLU A 111 13.24 12.81 -3.04
CA GLU A 111 12.55 13.89 -2.32
C GLU A 111 12.39 13.50 -0.85
N GLN A 112 12.59 14.46 0.03
CA GLN A 112 12.64 14.23 1.47
C GLN A 112 11.39 13.52 2.00
N ASN A 113 11.59 12.39 2.70
CA ASN A 113 10.54 11.56 3.26
C ASN A 113 9.56 10.95 2.23
N THR A 114 9.97 10.78 1.01
CA THR A 114 9.21 10.13 -0.06
C THR A 114 9.99 9.00 -0.70
N PHE A 115 9.37 8.29 -1.65
CA PHE A 115 10.02 7.33 -2.53
C PHE A 115 10.14 7.88 -3.97
N ILE A 116 10.07 9.22 -4.13
CA ILE A 116 10.14 9.91 -5.42
C ILE A 116 11.61 10.18 -5.73
N PRO A 117 12.20 9.56 -6.76
CA PRO A 117 13.57 9.85 -7.15
C PRO A 117 13.65 11.25 -7.77
N ALA A 118 14.57 12.07 -7.27
CA ALA A 118 14.78 13.46 -7.69
C ALA A 118 16.01 13.64 -8.57
N ALA A 119 17.09 12.85 -8.33
CA ALA A 119 18.30 12.93 -9.13
C ALA A 119 19.09 11.62 -9.10
N LYS A 120 19.93 11.46 -10.15
CA LYS A 120 20.95 10.43 -10.29
C LYS A 120 22.32 11.11 -10.37
N LEU A 121 23.26 10.65 -9.57
CA LEU A 121 24.68 11.03 -9.67
C LEU A 121 25.45 9.81 -10.14
N ALA A 122 26.08 9.91 -11.30
CA ALA A 122 26.88 8.83 -11.87
C ALA A 122 28.34 8.90 -11.38
N ALA A 123 29.02 7.77 -11.42
CA ALA A 123 30.42 7.65 -10.97
C ALA A 123 31.41 8.57 -11.73
N ASN A 124 31.11 8.91 -12.96
CA ASN A 124 31.91 9.82 -13.80
C ASN A 124 31.72 11.30 -13.45
N GLY A 125 30.92 11.61 -12.42
CA GLY A 125 30.63 12.97 -11.98
C GLY A 125 29.45 13.65 -12.72
N GLU A 126 28.82 12.97 -13.67
CA GLU A 126 27.59 13.46 -14.30
C GLU A 126 26.42 13.41 -13.32
N SER A 127 25.54 14.39 -13.41
CA SER A 127 24.30 14.41 -12.64
C SER A 127 23.09 14.61 -13.57
N PHE A 128 21.99 14.00 -13.17
CA PHE A 128 20.75 14.00 -13.94
C PHE A 128 19.59 14.34 -13.03
N SER A 129 18.80 15.34 -13.38
CA SER A 129 17.57 15.67 -12.69
C SER A 129 16.45 14.76 -13.19
N ILE A 130 15.63 14.23 -12.28
CA ILE A 130 14.53 13.33 -12.60
C ILE A 130 13.22 14.07 -12.40
N VAL A 131 12.36 14.03 -13.41
CA VAL A 131 11.01 14.60 -13.37
C VAL A 131 10.02 13.46 -13.28
N SER A 132 9.17 13.50 -12.26
CA SER A 132 8.15 12.49 -11.97
C SER A 132 6.74 13.03 -12.23
N ASP A 133 5.78 12.10 -12.41
CA ASP A 133 4.36 12.43 -12.45
C ASP A 133 3.79 12.79 -11.06
N TYR A 134 2.48 13.04 -11.01
CA TYR A 134 1.79 13.38 -9.77
C TYR A 134 1.74 12.24 -8.73
N LEU A 135 2.01 11.00 -9.13
CA LEU A 135 2.15 9.83 -8.23
C LEU A 135 3.62 9.57 -7.83
N GLY A 136 4.56 10.36 -8.34
CA GLY A 136 5.98 10.19 -8.10
C GLY A 136 6.65 9.13 -8.99
N THR A 137 6.01 8.74 -10.08
CA THR A 137 6.58 7.84 -11.08
C THR A 137 7.53 8.63 -11.98
N PRO A 138 8.80 8.23 -12.15
CA PRO A 138 9.72 8.91 -13.05
C PRO A 138 9.22 8.90 -14.49
N LEU A 139 9.22 10.05 -15.15
CA LEU A 139 8.84 10.21 -16.55
C LEU A 139 10.01 10.58 -17.45
N GLN A 140 10.86 11.51 -17.01
CA GLN A 140 11.96 12.05 -17.80
C GLN A 140 13.19 12.32 -16.95
N ALA A 141 14.37 12.30 -17.56
CA ALA A 141 15.60 12.80 -16.95
C ALA A 141 16.34 13.74 -17.88
N PHE A 142 17.00 14.71 -17.27
CA PHE A 142 17.71 15.77 -17.94
C PHE A 142 19.16 15.87 -17.42
N ASP A 143 20.10 16.13 -18.32
CA ASP A 143 21.50 16.42 -17.97
C ASP A 143 21.66 17.86 -17.42
N ASN A 144 22.88 18.22 -17.03
CA ASN A 144 23.20 19.55 -16.52
C ASN A 144 23.03 20.68 -17.53
N ASN A 145 22.92 20.35 -18.82
CA ASN A 145 22.70 21.32 -19.89
C ASN A 145 21.20 21.48 -20.22
N GLY A 146 20.33 20.73 -19.54
CA GLY A 146 18.90 20.71 -19.77
C GLY A 146 18.46 19.85 -20.97
N ASN A 147 19.35 19.00 -21.50
CA ASN A 147 18.97 18.06 -22.55
C ASN A 147 18.26 16.86 -21.94
N LYS A 148 17.13 16.46 -22.53
CA LYS A 148 16.44 15.22 -22.14
C LYS A 148 17.26 14.01 -22.57
N VAL A 149 17.72 13.22 -21.59
CA VAL A 149 18.58 12.04 -21.81
C VAL A 149 17.83 10.72 -21.64
N TRP A 150 16.69 10.74 -20.97
CA TRP A 150 15.88 9.56 -20.72
C TRP A 150 14.41 9.91 -20.59
N GLU A 151 13.54 8.98 -20.98
CA GLU A 151 12.09 9.08 -20.77
C GLU A 151 11.45 7.69 -20.69
N GLN A 152 10.34 7.60 -19.96
CA GLN A 152 9.46 6.44 -19.97
C GLN A 152 8.01 6.85 -19.87
N GLU A 153 7.15 6.02 -20.44
CA GLU A 153 5.70 6.03 -20.22
C GLU A 153 5.27 4.64 -19.79
N LEU A 154 4.49 4.57 -18.71
CA LEU A 154 3.98 3.33 -18.16
C LEU A 154 2.47 3.20 -18.44
N ASP A 155 1.99 1.98 -18.61
CA ASP A 155 0.56 1.69 -18.54
C ASP A 155 0.08 1.59 -17.08
N ILE A 156 -1.22 1.34 -16.89
CA ILE A 156 -1.83 1.22 -15.55
C ILE A 156 -1.32 0.04 -14.72
N PHE A 157 -0.58 -0.88 -15.33
CA PHE A 157 0.07 -2.01 -14.65
C PHE A 157 1.57 -1.75 -14.42
N GLY A 158 2.06 -0.57 -14.76
CA GLY A 158 3.47 -0.22 -14.63
C GLY A 158 4.35 -0.78 -15.76
N ARG A 159 3.78 -1.35 -16.84
CA ARG A 159 4.56 -1.82 -18.00
C ARG A 159 4.97 -0.63 -18.86
N LYS A 160 6.18 -0.69 -19.32
CA LYS A 160 6.72 0.32 -20.24
C LYS A 160 6.00 0.29 -21.60
N ARG A 161 5.43 1.42 -21.99
CA ARG A 161 4.74 1.62 -23.28
C ARG A 161 5.68 2.17 -24.33
N THR A 162 6.27 3.31 -24.03
CA THR A 162 7.14 4.07 -24.91
C THR A 162 8.33 4.61 -24.13
N GLY A 163 9.32 5.13 -24.81
CA GLY A 163 10.47 5.80 -24.23
C GLY A 163 11.81 5.16 -24.60
N ASN A 164 12.89 5.76 -24.14
CA ASN A 164 14.23 5.24 -24.31
C ASN A 164 14.35 3.91 -23.57
N ASN A 165 14.67 2.85 -24.31
CA ASN A 165 14.64 1.48 -23.78
C ASN A 165 15.70 1.13 -22.73
N ASN A 166 16.48 2.11 -22.26
CA ASN A 166 17.47 1.88 -21.23
C ASN A 166 16.84 1.91 -19.82
N SER A 167 16.19 0.79 -19.43
CA SER A 167 15.66 0.62 -18.07
C SER A 167 16.73 0.62 -16.99
N SER A 168 17.99 0.33 -17.32
CA SER A 168 19.11 0.40 -16.38
C SER A 168 19.51 1.84 -16.06
N PHE A 169 19.14 2.82 -16.87
CA PHE A 169 19.48 4.21 -16.61
C PHE A 169 18.69 4.77 -15.42
N ILE A 170 17.35 4.54 -15.37
CA ILE A 170 16.50 4.79 -14.20
C ILE A 170 15.62 3.56 -14.01
N PRO A 171 15.90 2.72 -12.99
CA PRO A 171 15.20 1.46 -12.76
C PRO A 171 13.87 1.62 -12.02
N PHE A 172 13.56 2.82 -11.52
CA PHE A 172 12.36 3.05 -10.70
C PHE A 172 11.08 3.06 -11.55
N LYS A 173 10.01 2.48 -10.96
CA LYS A 173 8.65 2.45 -11.53
C LYS A 173 7.70 3.21 -10.61
N TYR A 174 6.61 2.60 -10.14
CA TYR A 174 5.82 3.23 -9.09
C TYR A 174 6.65 3.40 -7.82
N GLN A 175 6.27 4.32 -6.95
CA GLN A 175 7.02 4.58 -5.72
C GLN A 175 7.29 3.29 -4.93
N GLY A 176 8.54 3.07 -4.57
CA GLY A 176 9.02 1.86 -3.88
C GLY A 176 9.41 0.70 -4.81
N GLN A 177 9.19 0.81 -6.13
CA GLN A 177 9.49 -0.25 -7.09
C GLN A 177 10.81 -0.01 -7.82
N TYR A 178 11.61 -1.07 -7.93
CA TYR A 178 12.88 -1.14 -8.67
C TYR A 178 12.81 -2.30 -9.69
N GLU A 179 12.94 -2.01 -10.97
CA GLU A 179 12.90 -3.02 -12.04
C GLU A 179 14.16 -3.87 -12.08
N ASP A 180 13.99 -5.19 -12.03
CA ASP A 180 15.03 -6.17 -12.32
C ASP A 180 14.89 -6.63 -13.78
N ILE A 181 15.73 -6.08 -14.63
CA ILE A 181 15.69 -6.31 -16.10
C ILE A 181 15.79 -7.80 -16.43
N GLU A 182 16.59 -8.52 -15.66
CA GLU A 182 16.87 -9.95 -15.88
C GLU A 182 15.64 -10.82 -15.68
N THR A 183 14.76 -10.43 -14.76
CA THR A 183 13.53 -11.17 -14.44
C THR A 183 12.28 -10.49 -14.99
N GLY A 184 12.34 -9.17 -15.24
CA GLY A 184 11.19 -8.32 -15.55
C GLY A 184 10.24 -8.14 -14.38
N LEU A 185 10.66 -8.54 -13.17
CA LEU A 185 9.94 -8.26 -11.93
C LEU A 185 10.36 -6.92 -11.36
N TYR A 186 9.47 -6.31 -10.57
CA TYR A 186 9.79 -5.10 -9.81
C TYR A 186 9.93 -5.45 -8.33
N TYR A 187 11.13 -5.30 -7.81
CA TYR A 187 11.37 -5.40 -6.36
C TYR A 187 10.63 -4.27 -5.65
N ASN A 188 9.73 -4.61 -4.77
CA ASN A 188 8.94 -3.68 -3.97
C ASN A 188 9.02 -4.03 -2.48
N ARG A 189 10.22 -3.91 -1.93
CA ARG A 189 10.58 -4.18 -0.54
C ARG A 189 10.26 -5.64 -0.11
N PHE A 190 9.07 -5.91 0.40
CA PHE A 190 8.67 -7.22 0.93
C PHE A 190 8.09 -8.16 -0.13
N ARG A 191 7.78 -7.67 -1.32
CA ARG A 191 7.24 -8.48 -2.42
C ARG A 191 7.88 -8.12 -3.76
N TYR A 192 7.66 -8.97 -4.73
CA TYR A 192 8.02 -8.72 -6.12
C TYR A 192 6.75 -8.61 -6.96
N TYR A 193 6.67 -7.55 -7.71
CA TYR A 193 5.54 -7.23 -8.57
C TYR A 193 5.81 -7.66 -10.01
N ASP A 194 4.83 -8.32 -10.63
CA ASP A 194 4.85 -8.65 -12.05
C ASP A 194 3.91 -7.71 -12.82
N SER A 195 4.48 -6.79 -13.55
CA SER A 195 3.71 -5.83 -14.35
C SER A 195 2.96 -6.49 -15.52
N CYS A 196 3.32 -7.70 -15.95
CA CYS A 196 2.60 -8.42 -16.98
C CYS A 196 1.25 -8.93 -16.49
N THR A 197 1.16 -9.34 -15.24
CA THR A 197 -0.08 -9.82 -14.59
C THR A 197 -0.77 -8.74 -13.77
N GLY A 198 -0.07 -7.67 -13.41
CA GLY A 198 -0.59 -6.61 -12.53
C GLY A 198 -0.68 -7.02 -11.07
N ASN A 199 0.03 -8.09 -10.66
CA ASN A 199 -0.05 -8.67 -9.33
C ASN A 199 1.35 -8.89 -8.73
N TYR A 200 1.40 -9.05 -7.42
CA TYR A 200 2.57 -9.60 -6.74
C TYR A 200 2.69 -11.10 -7.01
N ILE A 201 3.93 -11.63 -7.06
CA ILE A 201 4.19 -13.05 -7.27
C ILE A 201 4.11 -13.88 -5.97
N SER A 202 3.89 -13.23 -4.82
CA SER A 202 3.72 -13.86 -3.51
C SER A 202 2.53 -13.27 -2.77
N GLN A 203 2.02 -14.01 -1.79
CA GLN A 203 0.97 -13.53 -0.89
C GLN A 203 1.47 -12.37 -0.05
N ASP A 204 0.52 -11.55 0.39
CA ASP A 204 0.82 -10.44 1.30
C ASP A 204 1.30 -10.97 2.66
N PRO A 205 2.50 -10.57 3.14
CA PRO A 205 3.00 -10.98 4.44
C PRO A 205 2.12 -10.57 5.62
N ILE A 206 1.30 -9.51 5.46
CA ILE A 206 0.34 -9.06 6.47
C ILE A 206 -1.07 -9.63 6.24
N GLY A 207 -1.20 -10.52 5.28
CA GLY A 207 -2.46 -11.20 4.97
C GLY A 207 -3.57 -10.23 4.58
N LEU A 208 -4.80 -10.51 5.00
CA LEU A 208 -5.98 -9.67 4.73
C LEU A 208 -5.91 -8.26 5.34
N SER A 209 -4.93 -7.97 6.19
CA SER A 209 -4.68 -6.60 6.68
C SER A 209 -4.21 -5.66 5.57
N GLY A 210 -3.62 -6.18 4.49
CA GLY A 210 -3.21 -5.43 3.30
C GLY A 210 -4.33 -5.19 2.29
N GLY A 211 -5.42 -5.97 2.35
CA GLY A 211 -6.56 -5.91 1.43
C GLY A 211 -7.24 -7.26 1.26
N ASP A 212 -8.37 -7.28 0.55
CA ASP A 212 -9.17 -8.48 0.33
C ASP A 212 -8.53 -9.48 -0.65
N ASN A 213 -7.60 -9.02 -1.50
CA ASN A 213 -6.85 -9.85 -2.43
C ASN A 213 -5.37 -9.87 -2.05
N LEU A 214 -4.88 -11.03 -1.64
CA LEU A 214 -3.53 -11.24 -1.13
C LEU A 214 -2.41 -10.96 -2.16
N TYR A 215 -2.73 -10.90 -3.44
CA TYR A 215 -1.77 -10.71 -4.53
C TYR A 215 -1.86 -9.36 -5.23
N SER A 216 -2.91 -8.57 -4.96
CA SER A 216 -3.10 -7.29 -5.64
C SER A 216 -2.06 -6.25 -5.22
N TYR A 217 -1.68 -5.38 -6.17
CA TYR A 217 -0.87 -4.20 -5.90
C TYR A 217 -1.69 -3.17 -5.12
N VAL A 218 -2.66 -2.55 -5.79
CA VAL A 218 -3.57 -1.56 -5.18
C VAL A 218 -4.92 -1.63 -5.88
N GLN A 219 -5.98 -1.13 -5.23
CA GLN A 219 -7.32 -1.08 -5.82
C GLN A 219 -7.42 -0.15 -7.04
N ASN A 220 -6.67 0.94 -7.03
CA ASN A 220 -6.66 1.91 -8.13
C ASN A 220 -5.26 2.52 -8.28
N PRO A 221 -4.46 2.06 -9.25
CA PRO A 221 -3.08 2.52 -9.46
C PRO A 221 -2.98 3.96 -9.98
N THR A 222 -4.10 4.59 -10.36
CA THR A 222 -4.09 6.01 -10.75
C THR A 222 -4.11 6.97 -9.57
N ILE A 223 -4.41 6.51 -8.38
CA ILE A 223 -4.52 7.34 -7.15
C ILE A 223 -3.93 6.69 -5.90
N CYS A 224 -3.51 5.43 -5.99
CA CYS A 224 -2.96 4.66 -4.88
C CYS A 224 -1.58 4.14 -5.24
N ILE A 225 -0.71 4.05 -4.26
CA ILE A 225 0.62 3.44 -4.34
C ILE A 225 0.82 2.47 -3.19
N ASP A 226 1.68 1.47 -3.39
CA ASP A 226 2.13 0.56 -2.33
C ASP A 226 3.66 0.60 -2.27
N THR A 227 4.21 1.42 -1.38
CA THR A 227 5.65 1.70 -1.30
C THR A 227 6.46 0.57 -0.67
N PHE A 228 5.81 -0.37 0.01
CA PHE A 228 6.47 -1.46 0.72
C PHE A 228 6.08 -2.85 0.22
N GLY A 229 5.14 -2.94 -0.70
CA GLY A 229 4.59 -4.24 -1.08
C GLY A 229 3.79 -4.89 0.04
N LEU A 230 3.02 -4.12 0.83
CA LEU A 230 2.21 -4.59 1.94
C LEU A 230 0.76 -4.09 1.87
N SER A 231 0.55 -2.82 1.55
CA SER A 231 -0.81 -2.26 1.48
C SER A 231 -0.84 -1.01 0.63
N GLY A 232 -1.83 -0.91 -0.24
CA GLY A 232 -2.06 0.28 -1.03
C GLY A 232 -2.41 1.49 -0.17
N GLN A 233 -1.66 2.58 -0.32
CA GLN A 233 -1.95 3.86 0.29
C GLN A 233 -2.49 4.82 -0.77
N ARG A 234 -3.61 5.49 -0.47
CA ARG A 234 -4.09 6.55 -1.35
C ARG A 234 -3.08 7.69 -1.35
N TRP A 235 -2.44 7.90 -2.49
CA TRP A 235 -1.56 9.06 -2.68
C TRP A 235 -2.41 10.33 -2.71
N MET A 236 -2.30 11.13 -1.68
CA MET A 236 -3.14 12.32 -1.54
C MET A 236 -2.54 13.56 -2.21
N GLY A 237 -1.36 13.49 -2.78
CA GLY A 237 -0.71 14.59 -3.54
C GLY A 237 -0.71 15.98 -2.87
N LYS A 238 -1.22 16.09 -1.64
CA LYS A 238 -1.37 17.33 -0.90
C LYS A 238 -0.22 17.48 0.07
N THR A 239 0.68 18.36 -0.24
CA THR A 239 1.61 18.92 0.71
C THR A 239 0.92 20.07 1.46
N LYS A 240 1.27 20.25 2.73
CA LYS A 240 0.95 21.47 3.47
C LYS A 240 1.62 22.66 2.78
N LYS A 241 1.19 23.89 3.08
CA LYS A 241 1.82 25.13 2.55
C LYS A 241 3.34 25.22 2.78
N ASP A 242 3.86 24.49 3.75
CA ASP A 242 5.28 24.38 4.09
C ASP A 242 6.02 23.26 3.34
N GLY A 243 5.39 22.62 2.34
CA GLY A 243 5.98 21.53 1.55
C GLY A 243 5.94 20.16 2.23
N THR A 244 5.51 20.06 3.48
CA THR A 244 5.45 18.76 4.17
C THR A 244 4.23 17.94 3.71
N PRO A 245 4.39 16.61 3.48
CA PRO A 245 3.26 15.75 3.14
C PRO A 245 2.17 15.80 4.22
N TYR A 246 0.91 15.81 3.82
CA TYR A 246 -0.18 15.56 4.76
C TYR A 246 -0.04 14.13 5.28
N LYS A 247 0.54 13.98 6.47
CA LYS A 247 0.41 12.72 7.20
C LYS A 247 -1.07 12.57 7.55
N LYS A 248 -1.70 11.50 7.03
CA LYS A 248 -2.97 11.05 7.62
C LYS A 248 -2.68 10.85 9.10
N PRO A 249 -3.38 11.52 10.03
CA PRO A 249 -3.18 11.22 11.43
C PRO A 249 -3.35 9.72 11.60
N GLY A 250 -2.33 9.05 12.12
CA GLY A 250 -2.47 7.65 12.52
C GLY A 250 -3.63 7.51 13.50
N PRO A 251 -4.14 6.29 13.74
CA PRO A 251 -5.14 6.09 14.77
C PRO A 251 -4.60 6.74 16.05
N LYS A 252 -5.35 7.70 16.57
CA LYS A 252 -4.98 8.34 17.85
C LYS A 252 -4.94 7.24 18.90
N PRO A 253 -3.95 7.24 19.81
CA PRO A 253 -3.94 6.29 20.90
C PRO A 253 -5.31 6.29 21.60
N LYS A 254 -5.83 5.10 21.95
CA LYS A 254 -7.09 4.96 22.70
C LYS A 254 -7.05 5.93 23.91
N GLY A 255 -8.12 6.68 24.11
CA GLY A 255 -8.23 7.61 25.22
C GLY A 255 -7.68 9.03 24.96
N THR A 256 -7.24 9.38 23.74
CA THR A 256 -6.73 10.72 23.43
C THR A 256 -7.56 11.46 22.38
N GLY A 257 -7.63 12.80 22.48
CA GLY A 257 -8.30 13.70 21.55
C GLY A 257 -9.72 14.06 21.95
N GLU A 258 -10.28 15.10 21.32
CA GLU A 258 -11.59 15.71 21.64
C GLU A 258 -12.75 14.70 21.63
N HIS A 259 -12.76 13.77 20.70
CA HIS A 259 -13.75 12.70 20.61
C HIS A 259 -13.76 11.83 21.86
N ASN A 260 -12.61 11.34 22.30
CA ASN A 260 -12.50 10.49 23.48
C ASN A 260 -12.77 11.27 24.77
N ALA A 261 -12.33 12.53 24.84
CA ALA A 261 -12.64 13.41 25.98
C ALA A 261 -14.16 13.61 26.11
N LYS A 262 -14.89 13.76 24.98
CA LYS A 262 -16.35 13.86 24.99
C LYS A 262 -17.02 12.56 25.41
N ILE A 263 -16.50 11.42 24.99
CA ILE A 263 -17.00 10.10 25.44
C ILE A 263 -16.84 9.94 26.95
N GLU A 264 -15.69 10.28 27.52
CA GLU A 264 -15.46 10.20 28.96
C GLU A 264 -16.36 11.18 29.76
N GLU A 265 -16.56 12.39 29.24
CA GLU A 265 -17.53 13.34 29.80
C GLU A 265 -18.94 12.75 29.90
N ILE A 266 -19.40 12.13 28.78
CA ILE A 266 -20.72 11.48 28.69
C ILE A 266 -20.80 10.31 29.66
N ILE A 267 -19.79 9.45 29.71
CA ILE A 267 -19.76 8.30 30.61
C ILE A 267 -19.88 8.74 32.06
N ASN A 268 -19.10 9.73 32.46
CA ASN A 268 -19.12 10.27 33.83
C ASN A 268 -20.49 10.89 34.18
N ARG A 269 -21.06 11.66 33.25
CA ARG A 269 -22.40 12.29 33.44
C ARG A 269 -23.52 11.24 33.53
N GLU A 270 -23.55 10.27 32.60
CA GLU A 270 -24.63 9.27 32.58
C GLU A 270 -24.50 8.27 33.73
N ALA A 271 -23.30 7.80 34.05
CA ALA A 271 -23.07 6.84 35.14
C ALA A 271 -23.30 7.48 36.54
N SER A 272 -23.36 8.81 36.67
CA SER A 272 -23.73 9.46 37.91
C SER A 272 -25.23 9.48 38.19
N LYS A 273 -26.09 9.16 37.20
CA LYS A 273 -27.53 9.10 37.33
C LYS A 273 -27.96 7.87 38.11
N PRO A 274 -28.94 7.95 39.00
CA PRO A 274 -29.47 6.79 39.75
C PRO A 274 -30.01 5.73 38.79
N GLY A 275 -29.64 4.47 39.00
CA GLY A 275 -30.15 3.35 38.21
C GLY A 275 -29.54 3.21 36.80
N ILE A 276 -28.51 3.96 36.45
CA ILE A 276 -27.79 3.85 35.17
C ILE A 276 -26.45 3.15 35.38
N THR A 277 -26.20 2.13 34.58
CA THR A 277 -24.92 1.41 34.57
C THR A 277 -24.24 1.57 33.22
N HIS A 278 -22.98 2.02 33.20
CA HIS A 278 -22.16 2.04 31.98
C HIS A 278 -21.75 0.61 31.62
N ILE A 279 -22.12 0.13 30.42
CA ILE A 279 -21.92 -1.25 29.97
C ILE A 279 -20.92 -1.39 28.79
N GLY A 280 -20.67 -0.35 27.98
CA GLY A 280 -19.76 -0.42 26.84
C GLY A 280 -19.28 0.93 26.31
N GLY A 281 -18.20 0.94 25.55
CA GLY A 281 -17.55 2.14 25.01
C GLY A 281 -16.58 2.81 25.99
N GLY A 282 -15.87 3.85 25.55
CA GLY A 282 -14.82 4.50 26.31
C GLY A 282 -13.69 3.54 26.71
N SER A 283 -13.48 3.34 28.02
CA SER A 283 -12.52 2.37 28.56
C SER A 283 -12.96 0.91 28.44
N LYS A 284 -14.27 0.65 28.23
CA LYS A 284 -14.83 -0.69 28.00
C LYS A 284 -14.86 -1.04 26.51
N THR A 285 -15.12 -2.33 26.22
CA THR A 285 -15.35 -2.79 24.84
C THR A 285 -16.60 -2.12 24.26
N GLU A 286 -16.51 -1.60 23.04
CA GLU A 286 -17.65 -1.03 22.32
C GLU A 286 -18.74 -2.08 22.08
N ILE A 287 -20.00 -1.71 22.30
CA ILE A 287 -21.14 -2.57 21.97
C ILE A 287 -21.46 -2.39 20.49
N THR A 288 -21.69 -3.51 19.81
CA THR A 288 -22.10 -3.53 18.40
C THR A 288 -23.61 -3.79 18.34
N ILE A 289 -24.34 -2.94 17.64
CA ILE A 289 -25.76 -3.10 17.30
C ILE A 289 -25.91 -3.54 15.86
N ASN A 290 -26.94 -4.34 15.57
CA ASN A 290 -27.25 -4.76 14.20
C ASN A 290 -28.11 -3.68 13.53
N THR A 291 -27.74 -3.34 12.29
CA THR A 291 -28.46 -2.39 11.44
C THR A 291 -28.66 -3.01 10.05
N PRO A 292 -29.47 -4.10 9.96
CA PRO A 292 -29.59 -4.91 8.74
C PRO A 292 -30.17 -4.14 7.56
N ASN A 293 -30.99 -3.11 7.80
CA ASN A 293 -31.59 -2.27 6.78
C ASN A 293 -30.76 -1.02 6.44
N GLY A 294 -29.66 -0.80 7.17
CA GLY A 294 -28.80 0.36 6.97
C GLY A 294 -27.73 0.15 5.89
N SER A 295 -26.96 1.20 5.61
CA SER A 295 -25.80 1.17 4.70
C SER A 295 -24.67 0.26 5.19
N LYS A 296 -24.72 -0.13 6.47
CA LYS A 296 -23.83 -1.12 7.09
C LYS A 296 -24.65 -2.10 7.91
N PRO A 297 -24.31 -3.41 7.90
CA PRO A 297 -25.09 -4.42 8.60
C PRO A 297 -24.97 -4.34 10.12
N TYR A 298 -24.01 -3.59 10.64
CA TYR A 298 -23.81 -3.36 12.08
C TYR A 298 -23.11 -2.03 12.33
N ARG A 299 -23.28 -1.49 13.54
CA ARG A 299 -22.61 -0.27 14.01
C ARG A 299 -22.06 -0.45 15.41
N ARG A 300 -20.93 0.19 15.69
CA ARG A 300 -20.32 0.24 17.02
C ARG A 300 -20.72 1.52 17.71
N MET A 301 -21.06 1.38 19.00
CA MET A 301 -21.54 2.48 19.84
C MET A 301 -20.42 3.05 20.71
N ASP A 302 -20.27 4.39 20.71
CA ASP A 302 -19.21 5.08 21.44
C ASP A 302 -19.40 5.00 22.96
N ALA A 303 -20.64 5.05 23.45
CA ALA A 303 -20.99 4.82 24.84
C ALA A 303 -22.34 4.10 24.95
N SER A 304 -22.46 3.13 25.85
CA SER A 304 -23.65 2.31 26.05
C SER A 304 -23.97 2.15 27.51
N PHE A 305 -25.25 2.25 27.85
CA PHE A 305 -25.75 2.28 29.22
C PHE A 305 -26.97 1.38 29.38
N GLN A 306 -27.11 0.79 30.56
CA GLN A 306 -28.26 0.00 30.99
C GLN A 306 -29.03 0.75 32.06
N ARG A 307 -30.36 0.80 31.93
CA ARG A 307 -31.27 1.37 32.92
C ARG A 307 -31.65 0.31 33.97
N ALA A 308 -32.28 0.75 35.05
CA ALA A 308 -32.76 -0.12 36.14
C ALA A 308 -33.84 -1.13 35.70
N ASP A 309 -34.50 -0.90 34.57
CA ASP A 309 -35.48 -1.80 33.94
C ASP A 309 -34.85 -2.74 32.90
N ASP A 310 -33.52 -2.87 32.91
CA ASP A 310 -32.70 -3.63 31.98
C ASP A 310 -32.68 -3.12 30.51
N SER A 311 -33.41 -2.06 30.19
CA SER A 311 -33.35 -1.45 28.86
C SER A 311 -31.99 -0.82 28.58
N ILE A 312 -31.51 -0.93 27.34
CA ILE A 312 -30.22 -0.41 26.93
C ILE A 312 -30.42 0.80 26.01
N TYR A 313 -29.60 1.83 26.21
CA TYR A 313 -29.49 2.96 25.29
C TYR A 313 -28.04 3.29 24.98
N HIS A 314 -27.85 3.96 23.86
CA HIS A 314 -26.53 4.29 23.35
C HIS A 314 -26.39 5.77 23.05
N ILE A 315 -25.19 6.30 23.17
CA ILE A 315 -24.84 7.66 22.76
C ILE A 315 -23.67 7.60 21.81
N ASN A 316 -23.88 8.04 20.59
CA ASN A 316 -22.83 8.21 19.61
C ASN A 316 -22.26 9.64 19.68
N VAL A 317 -20.97 9.74 19.49
CA VAL A 317 -20.21 10.99 19.57
C VAL A 317 -19.60 11.31 18.22
N GLY A 318 -19.84 12.49 17.71
CA GLY A 318 -19.34 12.85 16.37
C GLY A 318 -19.17 14.35 16.17
N ARG A 319 -18.67 14.72 14.99
CA ARG A 319 -18.50 16.12 14.60
C ARG A 319 -19.81 16.76 14.21
N THR A 320 -19.94 18.06 14.50
CA THR A 320 -21.14 18.85 14.23
C THR A 320 -20.96 19.81 13.07
N LEU A 321 -22.08 20.28 12.55
CA LEU A 321 -22.19 21.44 11.66
C LEU A 321 -21.98 22.76 12.45
N ASN A 322 -22.24 23.89 11.81
CA ASN A 322 -22.05 25.23 12.39
C ASN A 322 -22.96 25.56 13.57
N ASP A 323 -24.02 24.78 13.78
CA ASP A 323 -24.98 24.94 14.86
C ASP A 323 -24.51 24.28 16.18
N ASP A 324 -23.36 23.62 16.17
CA ASP A 324 -22.75 22.88 17.28
C ASP A 324 -23.65 21.75 17.87
N LYS A 325 -24.76 21.41 17.21
CA LYS A 325 -25.75 20.41 17.63
C LYS A 325 -25.99 19.33 16.59
N THR A 326 -26.12 19.73 15.32
CA THR A 326 -26.44 18.81 14.23
C THR A 326 -25.18 18.06 13.78
N GLY A 327 -25.22 16.74 13.81
CA GLY A 327 -24.15 15.89 13.30
C GLY A 327 -23.91 16.08 11.79
N ILE A 328 -22.69 15.90 11.33
CA ILE A 328 -22.40 15.88 9.89
C ILE A 328 -23.17 14.75 9.19
N LYS A 329 -23.30 14.78 7.87
CA LYS A 329 -24.13 13.85 7.09
C LYS A 329 -23.90 12.37 7.48
N ARG A 330 -22.65 11.97 7.69
CA ARG A 330 -22.30 10.60 8.09
C ARG A 330 -22.88 10.21 9.43
N GLU A 331 -22.81 11.11 10.42
CA GLU A 331 -23.29 10.87 11.78
C GLU A 331 -24.82 10.82 11.83
N ARG A 332 -25.50 11.70 11.07
CA ARG A 332 -26.97 11.70 10.96
C ARG A 332 -27.49 10.41 10.32
N LEU A 333 -26.89 9.98 9.22
CA LEU A 333 -27.26 8.72 8.57
C LEU A 333 -27.07 7.52 9.51
N ALA A 334 -25.97 7.52 10.28
CA ALA A 334 -25.72 6.46 11.25
C ALA A 334 -26.75 6.43 12.38
N LEU A 335 -27.20 7.59 12.83
CA LEU A 335 -28.24 7.72 13.86
C LEU A 335 -29.62 7.28 13.30
N GLU A 336 -30.00 7.77 12.11
CA GLU A 336 -31.26 7.40 11.44
C GLU A 336 -31.37 5.89 11.25
N GLU A 337 -30.36 5.25 10.69
CA GLU A 337 -30.33 3.80 10.47
C GLU A 337 -30.45 2.99 11.78
N ALA A 338 -29.84 3.44 12.86
CA ALA A 338 -29.94 2.77 14.16
C ALA A 338 -31.32 2.93 14.79
N LEU A 339 -31.95 4.10 14.66
CA LEU A 339 -33.31 4.37 15.13
C LEU A 339 -34.37 3.59 14.33
N ASP A 340 -34.22 3.50 12.99
CA ASP A 340 -35.11 2.76 12.10
C ASP A 340 -35.08 1.25 12.39
N ASP A 341 -33.94 0.71 12.83
CA ASP A 341 -33.79 -0.68 13.27
C ASP A 341 -34.20 -0.88 14.75
N GLY A 342 -34.80 0.13 15.41
CA GLY A 342 -35.42 0.02 16.71
C GLY A 342 -34.48 0.15 17.90
N HIS A 343 -33.25 0.66 17.71
CA HIS A 343 -32.29 0.89 18.79
C HIS A 343 -32.54 2.26 19.45
N ASP A 344 -32.41 2.33 20.77
CA ASP A 344 -32.46 3.59 21.53
C ASP A 344 -31.07 4.27 21.47
N VAL A 345 -30.88 5.15 20.49
CA VAL A 345 -29.60 5.82 20.20
C VAL A 345 -29.80 7.33 20.15
N SER A 346 -28.90 8.05 20.77
CA SER A 346 -28.81 9.51 20.67
C SER A 346 -27.42 9.96 20.16
N PHE A 347 -27.31 11.22 19.79
CA PHE A 347 -26.08 11.81 19.27
C PHE A 347 -25.66 13.01 20.10
N GLU A 348 -24.36 13.08 20.46
CA GLU A 348 -23.74 14.26 21.03
C GLU A 348 -22.53 14.72 20.24
N GLY A 349 -22.46 16.02 20.01
CA GLY A 349 -21.41 16.63 19.21
C GLY A 349 -20.14 16.98 19.97
N TYR A 350 -19.02 16.91 19.29
CA TYR A 350 -17.77 17.54 19.71
C TYR A 350 -17.15 18.28 18.52
N GLY A 351 -16.72 19.52 18.73
CA GLY A 351 -15.98 20.28 17.71
C GLY A 351 -16.60 20.33 16.31
N ARG A 352 -16.33 21.38 15.58
CA ARG A 352 -16.88 21.58 14.22
C ARG A 352 -16.05 20.89 13.15
N ASP A 353 -16.67 20.45 12.06
CA ASP A 353 -15.96 19.93 10.90
C ASP A 353 -15.21 21.05 10.15
N SER A 354 -13.88 21.05 10.24
CA SER A 354 -13.03 22.06 9.58
C SER A 354 -13.11 22.05 8.05
N ASP A 355 -13.51 20.90 7.45
CA ASP A 355 -13.62 20.78 5.99
C ASP A 355 -14.94 21.36 5.47
N PHE A 356 -15.98 21.39 6.28
CA PHE A 356 -17.25 22.01 5.95
C PHE A 356 -17.13 23.56 5.85
N ARG A 357 -16.29 24.16 6.67
CA ARG A 357 -16.01 25.61 6.61
C ARG A 357 -15.35 26.05 5.29
N LYS A 358 -14.58 25.17 4.66
CA LYS A 358 -13.92 25.45 3.38
C LYS A 358 -14.89 25.39 2.19
N LYS A 359 -15.88 24.48 2.22
CA LYS A 359 -16.92 24.40 1.19
C LYS A 359 -17.85 25.61 1.20
N GLN A 360 -18.30 26.04 2.38
CA GLN A 360 -19.17 27.22 2.47
C GLN A 360 -18.49 28.53 2.01
N LYS A 361 -17.14 28.64 2.10
CA LYS A 361 -16.41 29.79 1.56
C LYS A 361 -16.24 29.78 0.04
N LEU A 362 -16.38 28.61 -0.60
CA LEU A 362 -16.31 28.46 -2.06
C LEU A 362 -17.66 28.68 -2.74
N ASP A 363 -18.79 28.49 -2.03
CA ASP A 363 -20.15 28.69 -2.56
C ASP A 363 -20.67 30.12 -2.38
N THR A 364 -19.85 31.02 -1.81
CA THR A 364 -20.20 32.44 -1.56
C THR A 364 -19.33 33.43 -2.35
N HIS A 365 -18.68 32.96 -3.44
CA HIS A 365 -18.00 33.85 -4.41
C HIS A 365 -18.44 33.57 -5.83
#